data_886b1490a560dbb272d8e1cdc1336675
#
_entry.id   886b1490a560dbb272d8e1cdc1336675
#
_cell.length_a   1.000
_cell.length_b   1.000
_cell.length_c   1.000
_cell.angle_alpha   90.00
_cell.angle_beta   90.00
_cell.angle_gamma   90.00
#
_symmetry.space_group_name_H-M   'P 1'
#
loop_
_entity.id
_entity.type
_entity.pdbx_description
1 polymer ?
#
loop_
_entity_poly.entity_id
_entity_poly.type
_entity_poly.pdbx_seq_one_letter_code
_entity_poly.pdbx_strand_id
1 'polypeptide(L)'
;GTYPLPEAQIDRFMLKVVIDYPKKDEEKIIIRNNLAKTFPAPNSILKTNDIIRARDLVKEVYLDEKIEQYIIDIVFATRNPEKYGLKKFENMISFGGSPRASINLACSAKAYAFIKRRGYVIPEDVRALCHDVLRHRIGLTYEAEAENIKSEDIITEILNAVEIP
;
A
#
# COMPACT_ATOMS: atom_id res chain seq x y z
N GLY A 1 25.47 -10.84 -6.21
CA GLY A 1 24.56 -9.72 -6.46
C GLY A 1 23.16 -10.24 -6.70
N THR A 2 22.18 -9.63 -6.07
CA THR A 2 20.76 -9.92 -6.34
C THR A 2 20.32 -9.07 -7.53
N TYR A 3 19.74 -9.71 -8.54
CA TYR A 3 19.12 -8.98 -9.64
C TYR A 3 17.75 -8.42 -9.19
N PRO A 4 17.34 -7.24 -9.65
CA PRO A 4 16.00 -6.74 -9.41
C PRO A 4 14.97 -7.72 -10.01
N LEU A 5 13.88 -7.96 -9.27
CA LEU A 5 12.79 -8.80 -9.76
C LEU A 5 12.12 -8.13 -10.98
N PRO A 6 11.75 -8.90 -12.01
CA PRO A 6 10.94 -8.39 -13.12
C PRO A 6 9.61 -7.79 -12.62
N GLU A 7 9.14 -6.73 -13.27
CA GLU A 7 7.90 -6.00 -12.91
C GLU A 7 6.69 -6.91 -12.72
N ALA A 8 6.50 -7.89 -13.62
CA ALA A 8 5.41 -8.85 -13.54
C ALA A 8 5.46 -9.72 -12.27
N GLN A 9 6.65 -9.93 -11.69
CA GLN A 9 6.81 -10.65 -10.44
C GLN A 9 6.55 -9.73 -9.24
N ILE A 10 6.98 -8.47 -9.32
CA ILE A 10 6.75 -7.47 -8.26
C ILE A 10 5.25 -7.16 -8.14
N ASP A 11 4.52 -7.04 -9.24
CA ASP A 11 3.08 -6.78 -9.26
C ASP A 11 2.23 -7.84 -8.51
N ARG A 12 2.77 -9.05 -8.29
CA ARG A 12 2.09 -10.12 -7.54
C ARG A 12 2.09 -9.91 -6.03
N PHE A 13 3.00 -9.11 -5.48
CA PHE A 13 3.03 -8.82 -4.05
C PHE A 13 1.88 -7.85 -3.71
N MET A 14 1.11 -8.18 -2.67
CA MET A 14 -0.03 -7.36 -2.27
C MET A 14 0.42 -5.97 -1.81
N LEU A 15 1.42 -5.91 -0.94
CA LEU A 15 1.95 -4.70 -0.31
C LEU A 15 3.47 -4.65 -0.44
N LYS A 16 4.03 -3.46 -0.58
CA LYS A 16 5.44 -3.14 -0.38
C LYS A 16 5.54 -2.15 0.78
N VAL A 17 5.83 -2.67 1.97
CA VAL A 17 5.97 -1.87 3.18
C VAL A 17 7.39 -1.33 3.29
N VAL A 18 7.52 -0.06 3.59
CA VAL A 18 8.82 0.58 3.88
C VAL A 18 9.07 0.50 5.37
N ILE A 19 10.24 0.00 5.74
CA ILE A 19 10.70 -0.09 7.14
C ILE A 19 11.91 0.83 7.27
N ASP A 20 11.80 1.82 8.15
CA ASP A 20 12.88 2.73 8.47
C ASP A 20 13.79 2.19 9.58
N TYR A 21 14.91 2.87 9.78
CA TYR A 21 15.78 2.60 10.90
C TYR A 21 15.08 2.85 12.23
N PRO A 22 15.44 2.10 13.28
CA PRO A 22 14.89 2.35 14.62
C PRO A 22 15.28 3.75 15.13
N LYS A 23 14.42 4.31 15.97
CA LYS A 23 14.71 5.57 16.65
C LYS A 23 15.85 5.37 17.65
N LYS A 24 16.54 6.46 18.03
CA LYS A 24 17.68 6.44 18.95
C LYS A 24 17.41 5.67 20.25
N ASP A 25 16.23 5.82 20.82
CA ASP A 25 15.85 5.13 22.07
C ASP A 25 15.60 3.63 21.86
N GLU A 26 15.03 3.27 20.72
CA GLU A 26 14.83 1.87 20.31
C GLU A 26 16.16 1.17 20.04
N GLU A 27 17.09 1.85 19.38
CA GLU A 27 18.43 1.34 19.12
C GLU A 27 19.20 1.07 20.43
N LYS A 28 19.03 1.93 21.43
CA LYS A 28 19.56 1.71 22.77
C LYS A 28 19.01 0.44 23.45
N ILE A 29 17.71 0.15 23.24
CA ILE A 29 17.09 -1.09 23.72
C ILE A 29 17.66 -2.31 22.99
N ILE A 30 17.82 -2.22 21.66
CA ILE A 30 18.40 -3.26 20.83
C ILE A 30 19.82 -3.62 21.31
N ILE A 31 20.67 -2.62 21.57
CA ILE A 31 22.02 -2.83 22.08
C ILE A 31 21.97 -3.55 23.43
N ARG A 32 21.13 -3.08 24.37
CA ARG A 32 21.02 -3.69 25.71
C ARG A 32 20.58 -5.15 25.64
N ASN A 33 19.55 -5.46 24.84
CA ASN A 33 19.03 -6.81 24.70
C ASN A 33 20.07 -7.75 24.07
N ASN A 34 20.85 -7.28 23.09
CA ASN A 34 21.90 -8.07 22.46
C ASN A 34 23.08 -8.33 23.40
N LEU A 35 23.53 -7.33 24.14
CA LEU A 35 24.64 -7.48 25.09
C LEU A 35 24.26 -8.38 26.28
N ALA A 36 23.03 -8.28 26.77
CA ALA A 36 22.54 -9.12 27.86
C ALA A 36 22.17 -10.55 27.42
N LYS A 37 22.16 -10.84 26.09
CA LYS A 37 21.68 -12.11 25.50
C LYS A 37 20.26 -12.50 26.00
N THR A 38 19.48 -11.53 26.43
CA THR A 38 18.11 -11.70 26.92
C THR A 38 17.15 -11.26 25.83
N PHE A 39 16.68 -12.22 25.03
CA PHE A 39 15.57 -11.97 24.13
C PHE A 39 14.29 -12.48 24.81
N PRO A 40 13.29 -11.59 25.02
CA PRO A 40 12.02 -12.04 25.57
C PRO A 40 11.38 -13.04 24.59
N ALA A 41 11.00 -14.21 25.10
CA ALA A 41 10.27 -15.19 24.30
C ALA A 41 8.89 -14.59 23.93
N PRO A 42 8.48 -14.65 22.65
CA PRO A 42 7.17 -14.17 22.25
C PRO A 42 6.06 -15.05 22.83
N ASN A 43 5.05 -14.43 23.41
CA ASN A 43 3.85 -15.13 23.85
C ASN A 43 2.86 -15.26 22.71
N SER A 44 2.31 -16.46 22.50
CA SER A 44 1.25 -16.67 21.52
C SER A 44 -0.04 -15.99 21.97
N ILE A 45 -0.49 -14.99 21.20
CA ILE A 45 -1.74 -14.25 21.47
C ILE A 45 -2.91 -14.86 20.67
N LEU A 46 -2.63 -15.34 19.46
CA LEU A 46 -3.61 -15.91 18.53
C LEU A 46 -3.23 -17.33 18.14
N LYS A 47 -4.26 -18.16 17.91
CA LYS A 47 -4.11 -19.49 17.31
C LYS A 47 -4.26 -19.39 15.78
N THR A 48 -3.76 -20.38 15.06
CA THR A 48 -3.91 -20.47 13.60
C THR A 48 -5.39 -20.40 13.16
N ASN A 49 -6.27 -21.04 13.91
CA ASN A 49 -7.71 -21.02 13.62
C ASN A 49 -8.33 -19.62 13.75
N ASP A 50 -7.80 -18.77 14.65
CA ASP A 50 -8.29 -17.39 14.78
C ASP A 50 -7.95 -16.58 13.53
N ILE A 51 -6.76 -16.78 12.94
CA ILE A 51 -6.36 -16.14 11.69
C ILE A 51 -7.20 -16.63 10.51
N ILE A 52 -7.47 -17.95 10.42
CA ILE A 52 -8.33 -18.51 9.36
C ILE A 52 -9.74 -17.90 9.45
N ARG A 53 -10.32 -17.87 10.64
CA ARG A 53 -11.64 -17.26 10.89
C ARG A 53 -11.64 -15.76 10.55
N ALA A 54 -10.61 -15.02 10.94
CA ALA A 54 -10.50 -13.61 10.61
C ALA A 54 -10.47 -13.37 9.08
N ARG A 55 -9.76 -14.23 8.32
CA ARG A 55 -9.74 -14.15 6.85
C ARG A 55 -11.13 -14.34 6.23
N ASP A 56 -11.96 -15.21 6.80
CA ASP A 56 -13.32 -15.39 6.29
C ASP A 56 -14.21 -14.20 6.65
N LEU A 57 -14.12 -13.69 7.88
CA LEU A 57 -14.84 -12.47 8.28
C LEU A 57 -14.46 -11.22 7.46
N VAL A 58 -13.21 -11.09 7.07
CA VAL A 58 -12.74 -9.97 6.20
C VAL A 58 -13.46 -9.99 4.84
N LYS A 59 -13.80 -11.17 4.31
CA LYS A 59 -14.56 -11.28 3.04
C LYS A 59 -15.97 -10.69 3.16
N GLU A 60 -16.57 -10.76 4.34
CA GLU A 60 -17.92 -10.27 4.64
C GLU A 60 -17.97 -8.75 4.89
N VAL A 61 -16.81 -8.07 5.08
CA VAL A 61 -16.77 -6.62 5.22
C VAL A 61 -17.37 -5.98 3.98
N TYR A 62 -18.35 -5.11 4.18
CA TYR A 62 -19.07 -4.43 3.09
C TYR A 62 -18.17 -3.43 2.37
N LEU A 63 -18.22 -3.45 1.06
CA LEU A 63 -17.56 -2.48 0.18
C LEU A 63 -18.64 -1.84 -0.69
N ASP A 64 -18.88 -0.54 -0.52
CA ASP A 64 -19.86 0.21 -1.28
C ASP A 64 -19.38 0.45 -2.72
N GLU A 65 -20.31 0.47 -3.67
CA GLU A 65 -20.02 0.70 -5.10
C GLU A 65 -19.28 2.03 -5.33
N LYS A 66 -19.57 3.06 -4.54
CA LYS A 66 -18.85 4.33 -4.62
C LYS A 66 -17.39 4.21 -4.20
N ILE A 67 -17.10 3.36 -3.20
CA ILE A 67 -15.72 3.07 -2.79
C ILE A 67 -15.01 2.21 -3.84
N GLU A 68 -15.71 1.27 -4.47
CA GLU A 68 -15.16 0.52 -5.61
C GLU A 68 -14.78 1.46 -6.75
N GLN A 69 -15.68 2.40 -7.11
CA GLN A 69 -15.40 3.40 -8.13
C GLN A 69 -14.21 4.29 -7.75
N TYR A 70 -14.14 4.75 -6.50
CA TYR A 70 -13.00 5.52 -5.98
C TYR A 70 -11.67 4.78 -6.13
N ILE A 71 -11.63 3.48 -5.79
CA ILE A 71 -10.45 2.63 -5.98
C ILE A 71 -10.07 2.55 -7.47
N ILE A 72 -11.06 2.38 -8.36
CA ILE A 72 -10.85 2.33 -9.80
C ILE A 72 -10.27 3.65 -10.29
N ASP A 73 -10.82 4.77 -9.87
CA ASP A 73 -10.36 6.11 -10.27
C ASP A 73 -8.92 6.38 -9.83
N ILE A 74 -8.55 6.02 -8.60
CA ILE A 74 -7.16 6.10 -8.13
C ILE A 74 -6.23 5.30 -9.04
N VAL A 75 -6.57 4.04 -9.36
CA VAL A 75 -5.72 3.19 -10.21
C VAL A 75 -5.68 3.68 -11.65
N PHE A 76 -6.80 4.17 -12.19
CA PHE A 76 -6.85 4.77 -13.54
C PHE A 76 -6.04 6.07 -13.62
N ALA A 77 -6.02 6.88 -12.57
CA ALA A 77 -5.18 8.08 -12.50
C ALA A 77 -3.67 7.75 -12.63
N THR A 78 -3.23 6.56 -12.20
CA THR A 78 -1.85 6.13 -12.44
C THR A 78 -1.54 5.82 -13.90
N ARG A 79 -2.55 5.55 -14.74
CA ARG A 79 -2.40 5.20 -16.16
C ARG A 79 -2.69 6.38 -17.09
N ASN A 80 -3.56 7.29 -16.67
CA ASN A 80 -4.04 8.42 -17.45
C ASN A 80 -4.11 9.68 -16.57
N PRO A 81 -2.96 10.15 -16.04
CA PRO A 81 -2.94 11.26 -15.08
C PRO A 81 -3.56 12.54 -15.65
N GLU A 82 -3.48 12.76 -16.96
CA GLU A 82 -4.03 13.93 -17.65
C GLU A 82 -5.55 14.04 -17.47
N LYS A 83 -6.28 12.92 -17.39
CA LYS A 83 -7.74 12.88 -17.20
C LYS A 83 -8.19 13.28 -15.80
N TYR A 84 -7.28 13.25 -14.86
CA TYR A 84 -7.49 13.61 -13.45
C TYR A 84 -6.83 14.96 -13.08
N GLY A 85 -6.52 15.79 -14.08
CA GLY A 85 -5.91 17.11 -13.86
C GLY A 85 -4.42 17.07 -13.52
N LEU A 86 -3.79 15.90 -13.62
CA LEU A 86 -2.38 15.64 -13.25
C LEU A 86 -1.47 15.64 -14.48
N LYS A 87 -1.71 16.53 -15.45
CA LYS A 87 -0.96 16.60 -16.71
C LYS A 87 0.57 16.69 -16.53
N LYS A 88 1.02 17.25 -15.42
CA LYS A 88 2.46 17.32 -15.09
C LYS A 88 3.15 15.95 -14.99
N PHE A 89 2.38 14.87 -14.74
CA PHE A 89 2.91 13.51 -14.61
C PHE A 89 2.74 12.65 -15.87
N GLU A 90 2.16 13.19 -16.95
CA GLU A 90 1.89 12.44 -18.19
C GLU A 90 3.14 11.78 -18.76
N ASN A 91 4.28 12.48 -18.74
CA ASN A 91 5.57 11.99 -19.23
C ASN A 91 6.47 11.39 -18.13
N MET A 92 5.98 11.33 -16.90
CA MET A 92 6.77 10.87 -15.74
C MET A 92 6.45 9.42 -15.35
N ILE A 93 5.34 8.89 -15.84
CA ILE A 93 4.90 7.52 -15.57
C ILE A 93 5.13 6.66 -16.81
N SER A 94 6.00 5.66 -16.70
CA SER A 94 6.26 4.69 -17.78
C SER A 94 5.16 3.62 -17.85
N PHE A 95 4.64 3.19 -16.70
CA PHE A 95 3.47 2.33 -16.58
C PHE A 95 2.76 2.56 -15.24
N GLY A 96 1.44 2.42 -15.23
CA GLY A 96 0.59 2.53 -14.05
C GLY A 96 0.14 1.18 -13.49
N GLY A 97 -0.63 1.21 -12.41
CA GLY A 97 -1.13 0.02 -11.73
C GLY A 97 -1.97 -0.90 -12.64
N SER A 98 -1.74 -2.20 -12.57
CA SER A 98 -2.55 -3.23 -13.24
C SER A 98 -3.92 -3.42 -12.52
N PRO A 99 -4.86 -4.21 -13.07
CA PRO A 99 -6.08 -4.58 -12.35
C PRO A 99 -5.84 -5.22 -10.99
N ARG A 100 -4.66 -5.83 -10.78
CA ARG A 100 -4.24 -6.33 -9.46
C ARG A 100 -4.13 -5.21 -8.42
N ALA A 101 -3.78 -4.00 -8.83
CA ALA A 101 -3.75 -2.85 -7.93
C ALA A 101 -5.13 -2.58 -7.34
N SER A 102 -6.18 -2.55 -8.17
CA SER A 102 -7.57 -2.35 -7.70
C SER A 102 -8.03 -3.48 -6.78
N ILE A 103 -7.76 -4.73 -7.16
CA ILE A 103 -8.09 -5.91 -6.34
C ILE A 103 -7.38 -5.83 -4.99
N ASN A 104 -6.09 -5.52 -4.98
CA ASN A 104 -5.29 -5.48 -3.76
C ASN A 104 -5.68 -4.30 -2.87
N LEU A 105 -6.03 -3.14 -3.43
CA LEU A 105 -6.58 -2.01 -2.66
C LEU A 105 -7.90 -2.40 -1.99
N ALA A 106 -8.83 -3.01 -2.73
CA ALA A 106 -10.11 -3.44 -2.18
C ALA A 106 -9.93 -4.48 -1.05
N CYS A 107 -9.12 -5.52 -1.29
CA CYS A 107 -8.85 -6.55 -0.29
C CYS A 107 -8.15 -5.99 0.96
N SER A 108 -7.16 -5.13 0.77
CA SER A 108 -6.42 -4.53 1.88
C SER A 108 -7.28 -3.55 2.68
N ALA A 109 -8.13 -2.75 2.01
CA ALA A 109 -9.07 -1.83 2.66
C ALA A 109 -10.11 -2.58 3.50
N LYS A 110 -10.66 -3.71 3.02
CA LYS A 110 -11.54 -4.58 3.81
C LYS A 110 -10.83 -5.13 5.06
N ALA A 111 -9.59 -5.59 4.92
CA ALA A 111 -8.79 -6.07 6.04
C ALA A 111 -8.48 -4.94 7.04
N TYR A 112 -8.19 -3.74 6.56
CA TYR A 112 -7.91 -2.58 7.41
C TYR A 112 -9.16 -2.14 8.17
N ALA A 113 -10.33 -2.07 7.52
CA ALA A 113 -11.61 -1.79 8.17
C ALA A 113 -11.92 -2.82 9.28
N PHE A 114 -11.68 -4.13 9.00
CA PHE A 114 -11.84 -5.20 10.00
C PHE A 114 -10.93 -4.99 11.22
N ILE A 115 -9.65 -4.67 11.01
CA ILE A 115 -8.70 -4.37 12.11
C ILE A 115 -9.17 -3.14 12.91
N LYS A 116 -9.80 -2.17 12.25
CA LYS A 116 -10.43 -0.99 12.88
C LYS A 116 -11.80 -1.30 13.50
N ARG A 117 -12.20 -2.59 13.56
CA ARG A 117 -13.46 -3.07 14.12
C ARG A 117 -14.70 -2.48 13.43
N ARG A 118 -14.64 -2.31 12.12
CA ARG A 118 -15.75 -1.87 11.27
C ARG A 118 -16.15 -2.98 10.30
N GLY A 119 -17.45 -3.11 10.04
CA GLY A 119 -18.02 -4.05 9.08
C GLY A 119 -18.15 -3.47 7.66
N TYR A 120 -17.61 -2.27 7.41
CA TYR A 120 -17.65 -1.59 6.11
C TYR A 120 -16.40 -0.75 5.88
N VAL A 121 -16.05 -0.55 4.61
CA VAL A 121 -14.91 0.25 4.17
C VAL A 121 -15.31 1.72 4.03
N ILE A 122 -14.40 2.62 4.39
CA ILE A 122 -14.51 4.07 4.16
C ILE A 122 -13.34 4.54 3.28
N PRO A 123 -13.43 5.72 2.63
CA PRO A 123 -12.37 6.24 1.78
C PRO A 123 -10.99 6.32 2.46
N GLU A 124 -10.97 6.64 3.75
CA GLU A 124 -9.74 6.74 4.55
C GLU A 124 -8.99 5.41 4.64
N ASP A 125 -9.70 4.28 4.62
CA ASP A 125 -9.06 2.95 4.63
C ASP A 125 -8.31 2.69 3.33
N VAL A 126 -8.89 3.11 2.20
CA VAL A 126 -8.24 3.04 0.89
C VAL A 126 -7.02 3.94 0.86
N ARG A 127 -7.17 5.20 1.29
CA ARG A 127 -6.07 6.19 1.32
C ARG A 127 -4.89 5.73 2.17
N ALA A 128 -5.16 5.15 3.33
CA ALA A 128 -4.13 4.67 4.26
C ALA A 128 -3.22 3.60 3.64
N LEU A 129 -3.71 2.85 2.66
CA LEU A 129 -3.00 1.71 2.06
C LEU A 129 -2.48 1.99 0.63
N CYS A 130 -2.87 3.12 0.02
CA CYS A 130 -2.51 3.42 -1.36
C CYS A 130 -1.00 3.38 -1.60
N HIS A 131 -0.19 3.97 -0.74
CA HIS A 131 1.25 3.98 -0.89
C HIS A 131 1.82 2.56 -0.86
N ASP A 132 1.40 1.72 0.08
CA ASP A 132 1.91 0.37 0.23
C ASP A 132 1.47 -0.56 -0.91
N VAL A 133 0.29 -0.33 -1.48
CA VAL A 133 -0.22 -1.11 -2.61
C VAL A 133 0.35 -0.62 -3.94
N LEU A 134 0.54 0.69 -4.14
CA LEU A 134 0.84 1.27 -5.46
C LEU A 134 2.32 1.56 -5.71
N ARG A 135 3.15 1.81 -4.67
CA ARG A 135 4.54 2.26 -4.86
C ARG A 135 5.41 1.34 -5.70
N HIS A 136 5.10 0.06 -5.74
CA HIS A 136 5.82 -0.93 -6.54
C HIS A 136 5.10 -1.30 -7.85
N ARG A 137 4.05 -0.57 -8.20
CA ARG A 137 3.21 -0.77 -9.39
C ARG A 137 3.20 0.43 -10.33
N ILE A 138 3.89 1.49 -9.96
CA ILE A 138 4.08 2.68 -10.79
C ILE A 138 5.53 2.71 -11.21
N GLY A 139 5.77 2.56 -12.50
CA GLY A 139 7.09 2.74 -13.09
C GLY A 139 7.32 4.21 -13.43
N LEU A 140 8.51 4.69 -13.14
CA LEU A 140 8.92 6.04 -13.46
C LEU A 140 9.70 6.07 -14.78
N THR A 141 9.71 7.21 -15.44
CA THR A 141 10.58 7.49 -16.59
C THR A 141 11.93 8.03 -16.08
N TYR A 142 12.94 8.02 -16.96
CA TYR A 142 14.23 8.68 -16.67
C TYR A 142 14.08 10.18 -16.41
N GLU A 143 13.08 10.82 -17.03
CA GLU A 143 12.77 12.22 -16.81
C GLU A 143 12.31 12.46 -15.36
N ALA A 144 11.41 11.62 -14.84
CA ALA A 144 10.97 11.67 -13.45
C ALA A 144 12.13 11.44 -12.46
N GLU A 145 13.02 10.47 -12.76
CA GLU A 145 14.21 10.21 -11.95
C GLU A 145 15.19 11.40 -11.94
N ALA A 146 15.39 12.04 -13.09
CA ALA A 146 16.24 13.24 -13.23
C ALA A 146 15.69 14.43 -12.41
N GLU A 147 14.37 14.54 -12.29
CA GLU A 147 13.69 15.55 -11.46
C GLU A 147 13.55 15.13 -9.98
N ASN A 148 14.10 13.97 -9.59
CA ASN A 148 13.98 13.39 -8.24
C ASN A 148 12.55 13.14 -7.79
N ILE A 149 11.62 12.90 -8.72
CA ILE A 149 10.23 12.57 -8.42
C ILE A 149 10.17 11.08 -8.06
N LYS A 150 9.47 10.77 -6.98
CA LYS A 150 9.25 9.39 -6.50
C LYS A 150 7.83 8.94 -6.78
N SER A 151 7.63 7.62 -6.84
CA SER A 151 6.28 7.05 -6.95
C SER A 151 5.35 7.50 -5.81
N GLU A 152 5.90 7.71 -4.62
CA GLU A 152 5.17 8.23 -3.46
C GLU A 152 4.62 9.65 -3.69
N ASP A 153 5.37 10.50 -4.36
CA ASP A 153 4.94 11.88 -4.67
C ASP A 153 3.75 11.84 -5.64
N ILE A 154 3.85 11.00 -6.68
CA ILE A 154 2.77 10.80 -7.65
C ILE A 154 1.51 10.24 -6.97
N ILE A 155 1.64 9.23 -6.10
CA ILE A 155 0.51 8.66 -5.36
C ILE A 155 -0.16 9.72 -4.49
N THR A 156 0.63 10.55 -3.81
CA THR A 156 0.10 11.63 -2.97
C THR A 156 -0.72 12.63 -3.79
N GLU A 157 -0.22 13.04 -4.96
CA GLU A 157 -0.94 13.95 -5.86
C GLU A 157 -2.21 13.32 -6.43
N ILE A 158 -2.18 12.03 -6.79
CA ILE A 158 -3.38 11.28 -7.23
C ILE A 158 -4.44 11.28 -6.12
N LEU A 159 -4.05 10.99 -4.88
CA LEU A 159 -4.97 11.00 -3.74
C LEU A 159 -5.56 12.38 -3.44
N ASN A 160 -4.90 13.46 -3.84
CA ASN A 160 -5.39 14.82 -3.69
C ASN A 160 -6.28 15.25 -4.87
N ALA A 161 -6.11 14.66 -6.05
CA ALA A 161 -6.85 15.01 -7.26
C ALA A 161 -8.12 14.19 -7.46
N VAL A 162 -8.12 12.92 -7.04
CA VAL A 162 -9.30 12.04 -7.18
C VAL A 162 -10.35 12.41 -6.14
N GLU A 163 -11.59 12.63 -6.61
CA GLU A 163 -12.72 13.01 -5.77
C GLU A 163 -13.08 11.91 -4.77
N ILE A 164 -13.27 12.30 -3.52
CA ILE A 164 -13.65 11.40 -2.43
C ILE A 164 -15.16 11.26 -2.44
N PRO A 165 -15.73 10.04 -2.46
CA PRO A 165 -17.17 9.81 -2.50
C PRO A 165 -17.91 10.17 -1.20
#